data_8788f71cf4ea840d9ccf7763c9d3f47a
#
_entry.id   8788f71cf4ea840d9ccf7763c9d3f47a
#
_cell.length_a   1.000
_cell.length_b   1.000
_cell.length_c   1.000
_cell.angle_alpha   90.00
_cell.angle_beta   90.00
_cell.angle_gamma   90.00
#
_symmetry.space_group_name_H-M   'P 1'
#
loop_
_entity.id
_entity.type
_entity.pdbx_description
1 polymer ?
#
loop_
_entity_poly.entity_id
_entity_poly.type
_entity_poly.pdbx_seq_one_letter_code
_entity_poly.pdbx_strand_id
1 'polypeptide(L)'
;MIKLYIKQAFYQLRENRLISLVSIIGTALAICMIMVIVLVLEVRITDCVPEVNRSRSLYMKAMSIHQKGDTSDNSSNGCMSLTVAKECFKALTVPEAVTIVSTGGRMRISVPAGKMMTVDNLETDDTFWKVFSFDFIAGKPFTAADSESGLPKVVLSASVARNLFGTVEAVGRTVQLNLADYTVVGVVKDVSKLAVSSYAQIWIPFNLSLIHI
;
A
#
# COMPACT_ATOMS: atom_id res chain seq x y z
N MET A 1 -53.67 -19.30 0.62
CA MET A 1 -53.05 -19.44 -0.73
C MET A 1 -51.56 -19.68 -0.65
N ILE A 2 -50.74 -18.88 0.09
CA ILE A 2 -49.29 -19.03 0.19
C ILE A 2 -48.83 -20.44 0.62
N LYS A 3 -49.48 -21.04 1.64
CA LYS A 3 -49.19 -22.42 2.07
C LYS A 3 -49.30 -23.48 0.96
N LEU A 4 -50.23 -23.30 0.03
CA LEU A 4 -50.43 -24.20 -1.08
C LEU A 4 -49.29 -24.13 -2.09
N TYR A 5 -48.85 -22.90 -2.43
CA TYR A 5 -47.72 -22.67 -3.35
C TYR A 5 -46.39 -23.20 -2.76
N ILE A 6 -46.18 -23.01 -1.47
CA ILE A 6 -44.97 -23.57 -0.80
C ILE A 6 -44.99 -25.10 -0.86
N LYS A 7 -46.14 -25.74 -0.58
CA LYS A 7 -46.26 -27.19 -0.63
C LYS A 7 -46.07 -27.74 -2.06
N GLN A 8 -46.55 -27.03 -3.06
CA GLN A 8 -46.39 -27.39 -4.46
C GLN A 8 -44.95 -27.23 -4.92
N ALA A 9 -44.26 -26.16 -4.49
CA ALA A 9 -42.84 -25.95 -4.76
C ALA A 9 -41.96 -27.06 -4.15
N PHE A 10 -42.25 -27.47 -2.92
CA PHE A 10 -41.53 -28.58 -2.28
C PHE A 10 -41.78 -29.93 -2.99
N TYR A 11 -42.99 -30.15 -3.51
CA TYR A 11 -43.31 -31.38 -4.25
C TYR A 11 -42.51 -31.41 -5.58
N GLN A 12 -42.48 -30.28 -6.30
CA GLN A 12 -41.76 -30.15 -7.57
C GLN A 12 -40.22 -30.28 -7.40
N LEU A 13 -39.65 -29.72 -6.29
CA LEU A 13 -38.26 -29.92 -5.91
C LEU A 13 -37.90 -31.40 -5.67
N ARG A 14 -38.83 -32.16 -5.11
CA ARG A 14 -38.64 -33.60 -4.79
C ARG A 14 -38.76 -34.47 -6.02
N GLU A 15 -39.59 -34.10 -7.00
CA GLU A 15 -39.82 -34.83 -8.23
C GLU A 15 -38.62 -34.73 -9.17
N ASN A 16 -38.00 -33.53 -9.28
CA ASN A 16 -36.85 -33.26 -10.15
C ASN A 16 -35.56 -32.97 -9.35
N ARG A 17 -35.07 -33.94 -8.61
CA ARG A 17 -33.95 -33.77 -7.67
C ARG A 17 -32.69 -33.22 -8.30
N LEU A 18 -32.31 -33.67 -9.51
CA LEU A 18 -31.08 -33.20 -10.18
C LEU A 18 -31.19 -31.75 -10.60
N ILE A 19 -32.29 -31.32 -11.21
CA ILE A 19 -32.53 -29.96 -11.67
C ILE A 19 -32.57 -29.01 -10.43
N SER A 20 -33.26 -29.43 -9.36
CA SER A 20 -33.38 -28.70 -8.14
C SER A 20 -32.01 -28.53 -7.46
N LEU A 21 -31.18 -29.57 -7.41
CA LEU A 21 -29.85 -29.54 -6.86
C LEU A 21 -28.95 -28.55 -7.62
N VAL A 22 -28.95 -28.64 -8.95
CA VAL A 22 -28.17 -27.74 -9.81
C VAL A 22 -28.61 -26.30 -9.64
N SER A 23 -29.94 -26.04 -9.57
CA SER A 23 -30.46 -24.68 -9.36
C SER A 23 -30.07 -24.12 -7.98
N ILE A 24 -30.16 -24.92 -6.92
CA ILE A 24 -29.79 -24.50 -5.56
C ILE A 24 -28.29 -24.22 -5.48
N ILE A 25 -27.43 -25.07 -6.01
CA ILE A 25 -25.99 -24.88 -6.04
C ILE A 25 -25.65 -23.65 -6.89
N GLY A 26 -26.26 -23.49 -8.07
CA GLY A 26 -26.02 -22.35 -8.94
C GLY A 26 -26.39 -21.01 -8.28
N THR A 27 -27.56 -20.93 -7.65
CA THR A 27 -27.99 -19.72 -6.95
C THR A 27 -27.13 -19.43 -5.71
N ALA A 28 -26.79 -20.46 -4.94
CA ALA A 28 -25.89 -20.30 -3.79
C ALA A 28 -24.51 -19.78 -4.20
N LEU A 29 -23.96 -20.31 -5.28
CA LEU A 29 -22.67 -19.89 -5.82
C LEU A 29 -22.72 -18.47 -6.37
N ALA A 30 -23.81 -18.09 -7.05
CA ALA A 30 -24.02 -16.72 -7.53
C ALA A 30 -24.08 -15.71 -6.37
N ILE A 31 -24.83 -16.01 -5.31
CA ILE A 31 -24.90 -15.16 -4.11
C ILE A 31 -23.54 -15.05 -3.44
N CYS A 32 -22.82 -16.17 -3.29
CA CYS A 32 -21.47 -16.17 -2.73
C CYS A 32 -20.52 -15.26 -3.52
N MET A 33 -20.53 -15.35 -4.85
CA MET A 33 -19.70 -14.51 -5.72
C MET A 33 -20.04 -13.03 -5.59
N ILE A 34 -21.33 -12.68 -5.53
CA ILE A 34 -21.77 -11.28 -5.31
C ILE A 34 -21.28 -10.78 -3.95
N MET A 35 -21.42 -11.57 -2.89
CA MET A 35 -20.93 -11.19 -1.55
C MET A 35 -19.43 -10.98 -1.53
N VAL A 36 -18.65 -11.86 -2.18
CA VAL A 36 -17.19 -11.69 -2.29
C VAL A 36 -16.84 -10.40 -3.01
N ILE A 37 -17.52 -10.06 -4.11
CA ILE A 37 -17.28 -8.81 -4.85
C ILE A 37 -17.58 -7.60 -3.95
N VAL A 38 -18.71 -7.60 -3.25
CA VAL A 38 -19.09 -6.51 -2.34
C VAL A 38 -18.06 -6.35 -1.23
N LEU A 39 -17.63 -7.43 -0.59
CA LEU A 39 -16.59 -7.40 0.46
C LEU A 39 -15.26 -6.85 -0.07
N VAL A 40 -14.83 -7.27 -1.26
CA VAL A 40 -13.60 -6.75 -1.89
C VAL A 40 -13.69 -5.26 -2.19
N LEU A 41 -14.84 -4.78 -2.64
CA LEU A 41 -15.08 -3.35 -2.88
C LEU A 41 -15.10 -2.57 -1.56
N GLU A 42 -15.77 -3.09 -0.54
CA GLU A 42 -15.85 -2.46 0.79
C GLU A 42 -14.45 -2.32 1.41
N VAL A 43 -13.63 -3.37 1.39
CA VAL A 43 -12.26 -3.33 1.89
C VAL A 43 -11.39 -2.28 1.16
N ARG A 44 -11.67 -2.00 -0.12
CA ARG A 44 -10.94 -0.98 -0.89
C ARG A 44 -11.33 0.46 -0.55
N ILE A 45 -12.55 0.68 -0.08
CA ILE A 45 -13.10 2.02 0.20
C ILE A 45 -13.00 2.36 1.68
N THR A 46 -13.13 1.35 2.55
CA THR A 46 -13.12 1.54 4.01
C THR A 46 -11.74 2.00 4.50
N ASP A 47 -11.76 2.99 5.37
CA ASP A 47 -10.58 3.50 6.05
C ASP A 47 -9.96 2.40 6.92
N CYS A 48 -8.66 2.19 6.77
CA CYS A 48 -7.89 1.23 7.58
C CYS A 48 -6.54 1.83 7.96
N VAL A 49 -6.06 1.50 9.14
CA VAL A 49 -4.71 1.92 9.58
C VAL A 49 -3.66 1.30 8.66
N PRO A 50 -2.70 2.12 8.14
CA PRO A 50 -2.46 3.54 8.40
C PRO A 50 -3.23 4.52 7.49
N GLU A 51 -4.04 4.05 6.54
CA GLU A 51 -4.80 4.85 5.57
C GLU A 51 -6.17 5.27 6.14
N VAL A 52 -6.16 6.01 7.24
CA VAL A 52 -7.38 6.43 7.97
C VAL A 52 -8.22 7.50 7.26
N ASN A 53 -7.67 8.14 6.23
CA ASN A 53 -8.32 9.17 5.44
C ASN A 53 -8.52 8.75 3.98
N ARG A 54 -8.65 7.45 3.72
CA ARG A 54 -8.75 6.91 2.36
C ARG A 54 -9.92 7.52 1.57
N SER A 55 -11.05 7.72 2.21
CA SER A 55 -12.26 8.33 1.63
C SER A 55 -12.09 9.81 1.24
N ARG A 56 -11.10 10.51 1.81
CA ARG A 56 -10.78 11.93 1.57
C ARG A 56 -9.51 12.11 0.74
N SER A 57 -8.82 11.03 0.41
CA SER A 57 -7.53 11.06 -0.28
C SER A 57 -7.70 10.91 -1.79
N LEU A 58 -6.94 11.71 -2.54
CA LEU A 58 -6.83 11.57 -3.98
C LEU A 58 -5.49 10.93 -4.35
N TYR A 59 -5.53 9.84 -5.08
CA TYR A 59 -4.34 9.08 -5.48
C TYR A 59 -4.05 9.28 -6.97
N MET A 60 -2.93 9.94 -7.27
CA MET A 60 -2.43 10.14 -8.63
C MET A 60 -1.38 9.07 -8.93
N LYS A 61 -1.71 8.08 -9.76
CA LYS A 61 -0.83 6.92 -10.03
C LYS A 61 -0.11 6.99 -11.38
N ALA A 62 -0.70 7.67 -12.34
CA ALA A 62 -0.15 7.77 -13.69
C ALA A 62 -0.47 9.13 -14.29
N MET A 63 0.37 9.56 -15.23
CA MET A 63 0.11 10.72 -16.06
C MET A 63 0.22 10.34 -17.53
N SER A 64 -0.52 11.06 -18.37
CA SER A 64 -0.48 10.95 -19.82
C SER A 64 0.12 12.22 -20.39
N ILE A 65 1.10 12.06 -21.27
CA ILE A 65 1.76 13.19 -21.94
C ILE A 65 1.39 13.13 -23.43
N HIS A 66 0.84 14.24 -23.93
CA HIS A 66 0.53 14.44 -25.34
C HIS A 66 1.41 15.57 -25.91
N GLN A 67 1.89 15.39 -27.11
CA GLN A 67 2.60 16.48 -27.82
C GLN A 67 1.58 17.52 -28.25
N LYS A 68 1.84 18.80 -27.94
CA LYS A 68 0.95 19.90 -28.33
C LYS A 68 0.88 20.03 -29.84
N GLY A 69 -0.32 19.89 -30.42
CA GLY A 69 -0.55 19.98 -31.85
C GLY A 69 -0.48 18.66 -32.62
N ASP A 70 -0.19 17.56 -31.98
CA ASP A 70 -0.29 16.22 -32.57
C ASP A 70 -1.75 15.75 -32.55
N THR A 71 -2.30 15.49 -33.74
CA THR A 71 -3.65 14.89 -33.90
C THR A 71 -3.61 13.38 -33.93
N SER A 72 -2.41 12.79 -33.84
CA SER A 72 -2.25 11.36 -33.67
C SER A 72 -2.51 10.97 -32.19
N ASP A 73 -3.16 9.84 -31.98
CA ASP A 73 -3.52 9.30 -30.65
C ASP A 73 -2.28 8.77 -29.88
N ASN A 74 -1.10 9.33 -30.18
CA ASN A 74 0.17 8.98 -29.54
C ASN A 74 0.28 9.66 -28.18
N SER A 75 -0.17 8.96 -27.15
CA SER A 75 0.05 9.34 -25.76
C SER A 75 1.12 8.45 -25.12
N SER A 76 2.06 9.06 -24.39
CA SER A 76 2.95 8.31 -23.51
C SER A 76 2.34 8.28 -22.11
N ASN A 77 1.98 7.08 -21.65
CA ASN A 77 1.42 6.87 -20.32
C ASN A 77 2.49 6.28 -19.40
N GLY A 78 2.68 6.86 -18.23
CA GLY A 78 3.67 6.36 -17.29
C GLY A 78 3.52 6.89 -15.88
N CYS A 79 4.40 6.44 -15.00
CA CYS A 79 4.49 7.02 -13.66
C CYS A 79 4.96 8.47 -13.75
N MET A 80 4.46 9.30 -12.86
CA MET A 80 4.86 10.70 -12.76
C MET A 80 6.32 10.82 -12.32
N SER A 81 7.08 11.72 -12.94
CA SER A 81 8.44 12.01 -12.49
C SER A 81 8.42 12.74 -11.14
N LEU A 82 9.46 12.54 -10.34
CA LEU A 82 9.59 13.18 -9.03
C LEU A 82 9.61 14.71 -9.14
N THR A 83 10.22 15.25 -10.19
CA THR A 83 10.26 16.71 -10.48
C THR A 83 8.86 17.26 -10.70
N VAL A 84 8.07 16.66 -11.59
CA VAL A 84 6.68 17.06 -11.84
C VAL A 84 5.83 16.94 -10.57
N ALA A 85 6.00 15.86 -9.81
CA ALA A 85 5.29 15.69 -8.54
C ALA A 85 5.62 16.81 -7.54
N LYS A 86 6.88 17.21 -7.42
CA LYS A 86 7.32 18.30 -6.53
C LYS A 86 6.83 19.68 -7.01
N GLU A 87 7.01 19.99 -8.27
CA GLU A 87 6.70 21.35 -8.80
C GLU A 87 5.20 21.57 -8.98
N CYS A 88 4.46 20.57 -9.44
CA CYS A 88 3.05 20.75 -9.75
C CYS A 88 2.12 20.41 -8.59
N PHE A 89 2.45 19.42 -7.77
CA PHE A 89 1.51 18.92 -6.74
C PHE A 89 1.88 19.37 -5.32
N LYS A 90 3.16 19.40 -4.94
CA LYS A 90 3.55 19.93 -3.62
C LYS A 90 3.32 21.44 -3.48
N ALA A 91 3.23 22.17 -4.58
CA ALA A 91 2.92 23.60 -4.57
C ALA A 91 1.40 23.90 -4.40
N LEU A 92 0.55 22.90 -4.42
CA LEU A 92 -0.90 23.07 -4.24
C LEU A 92 -1.22 23.52 -2.80
N THR A 93 -2.04 24.53 -2.68
CA THR A 93 -2.50 25.10 -1.38
C THR A 93 -3.88 24.60 -0.96
N VAL A 94 -4.64 23.95 -1.85
CA VAL A 94 -5.99 23.44 -1.59
C VAL A 94 -5.99 22.17 -0.74
N PRO A 95 -5.11 21.16 -1.01
CA PRO A 95 -5.01 19.97 -0.18
C PRO A 95 -4.41 20.31 1.18
N GLU A 96 -4.89 19.65 2.24
CA GLU A 96 -4.34 19.77 3.60
C GLU A 96 -2.87 19.29 3.66
N ALA A 97 -2.55 18.22 2.94
CA ALA A 97 -1.20 17.71 2.81
C ALA A 97 -1.03 16.96 1.47
N VAL A 98 0.15 17.04 0.88
CA VAL A 98 0.53 16.31 -0.33
C VAL A 98 1.78 15.50 -0.04
N THR A 99 1.72 14.20 -0.25
CA THR A 99 2.87 13.31 -0.13
C THR A 99 3.20 12.64 -1.45
N ILE A 100 4.47 12.38 -1.66
CA ILE A 100 4.99 11.66 -2.82
C ILE A 100 5.45 10.30 -2.34
N VAL A 101 5.05 9.28 -3.08
CA VAL A 101 5.35 7.88 -2.75
C VAL A 101 5.83 7.17 -4.00
N SER A 102 6.90 6.38 -3.90
CA SER A 102 7.37 5.58 -5.03
C SER A 102 6.40 4.44 -5.36
N THR A 103 6.59 3.81 -6.51
CA THR A 103 5.83 2.61 -6.88
C THR A 103 6.15 1.39 -6.02
N GLY A 104 7.09 1.55 -5.09
CA GLY A 104 7.59 0.44 -4.28
C GLY A 104 8.51 -0.51 -5.06
N GLY A 105 9.19 -1.38 -4.36
CA GLY A 105 10.09 -2.36 -4.94
C GLY A 105 10.47 -3.43 -3.94
N ARG A 106 11.42 -4.28 -4.32
CA ARG A 106 12.03 -5.26 -3.42
C ARG A 106 13.50 -4.95 -3.26
N MET A 107 13.97 -4.95 -2.03
CA MET A 107 15.32 -4.61 -1.67
C MET A 107 15.89 -5.66 -0.72
N ARG A 108 17.21 -5.88 -0.79
CA ARG A 108 17.89 -6.73 0.19
C ARG A 108 18.28 -5.88 1.39
N ILE A 109 17.90 -6.37 2.57
CA ILE A 109 18.31 -5.80 3.85
C ILE A 109 19.13 -6.82 4.62
N SER A 110 20.23 -6.38 5.20
CA SER A 110 21.08 -7.21 6.05
C SER A 110 21.60 -6.42 7.24
N VAL A 111 22.05 -7.17 8.24
CA VAL A 111 22.84 -6.62 9.35
C VAL A 111 24.30 -6.98 9.11
N PRO A 112 25.28 -6.11 9.40
CA PRO A 112 26.70 -6.45 9.31
C PRO A 112 27.01 -7.77 10.03
N ALA A 113 27.60 -8.73 9.29
CA ALA A 113 27.90 -10.09 9.76
C ALA A 113 26.69 -10.89 10.31
N GLY A 114 25.46 -10.57 9.88
CA GLY A 114 24.23 -11.16 10.40
C GLY A 114 23.28 -11.66 9.32
N LYS A 115 22.01 -11.69 9.67
CA LYS A 115 20.92 -12.17 8.81
C LYS A 115 20.70 -11.25 7.61
N MET A 116 20.31 -11.83 6.50
CA MET A 116 19.88 -11.14 5.29
C MET A 116 18.47 -11.59 4.90
N MET A 117 17.66 -10.68 4.43
CA MET A 117 16.32 -10.97 3.90
C MET A 117 15.97 -10.02 2.75
N THR A 118 14.98 -10.41 1.96
CA THR A 118 14.37 -9.53 0.95
C THR A 118 13.11 -8.92 1.54
N VAL A 119 12.96 -7.60 1.39
CA VAL A 119 11.85 -6.83 1.94
C VAL A 119 11.20 -5.97 0.87
N ASP A 120 9.93 -5.69 1.03
CA ASP A 120 9.22 -4.71 0.22
C ASP A 120 9.57 -3.31 0.76
N ASN A 121 10.10 -2.44 -0.11
CA ASN A 121 10.47 -1.07 0.23
C ASN A 121 9.54 -0.05 -0.38
N LEU A 122 9.42 1.09 0.27
CA LEU A 122 8.73 2.28 -0.22
C LEU A 122 9.61 3.49 0.01
N GLU A 123 9.80 4.31 -1.03
CA GLU A 123 10.48 5.59 -0.90
C GLU A 123 9.42 6.67 -0.73
N THR A 124 9.61 7.54 0.27
CA THR A 124 8.62 8.55 0.62
C THR A 124 9.28 9.87 1.02
N ASP A 125 8.46 10.91 1.10
CA ASP A 125 8.85 12.17 1.70
C ASP A 125 8.45 12.24 3.20
N ASP A 126 8.83 13.31 3.87
CA ASP A 126 8.49 13.57 5.28
C ASP A 126 6.98 13.75 5.51
N THR A 127 6.25 14.28 4.52
CA THR A 127 4.81 14.53 4.60
C THR A 127 4.00 13.23 4.63
N PHE A 128 4.60 12.14 4.18
CA PHE A 128 4.00 10.79 4.23
C PHE A 128 3.47 10.43 5.63
N TRP A 129 4.24 10.73 6.67
CA TRP A 129 3.90 10.42 8.05
C TRP A 129 2.78 11.31 8.64
N LYS A 130 2.45 12.42 7.95
CA LYS A 130 1.29 13.27 8.28
C LYS A 130 0.02 12.79 7.59
N VAL A 131 0.16 12.31 6.34
CA VAL A 131 -0.97 11.80 5.55
C VAL A 131 -1.44 10.44 6.05
N PHE A 132 -0.48 9.58 6.42
CA PHE A 132 -0.74 8.22 6.89
C PHE A 132 -0.45 8.10 8.39
N SER A 133 -1.42 7.53 9.12
CA SER A 133 -1.34 7.38 10.58
C SER A 133 -0.67 6.07 10.96
N PHE A 134 0.65 6.09 11.09
CA PHE A 134 1.43 4.92 11.53
C PHE A 134 1.56 4.84 13.04
N ASP A 135 1.43 3.63 13.58
CA ASP A 135 1.69 3.33 14.99
C ASP A 135 3.19 3.02 15.18
N PHE A 136 3.95 3.97 15.72
CA PHE A 136 5.34 3.76 16.08
C PHE A 136 5.46 3.00 17.40
N ILE A 137 6.19 1.87 17.38
CA ILE A 137 6.51 1.07 18.57
C ILE A 137 7.75 1.64 19.25
N ALA A 138 8.73 2.09 18.45
CA ALA A 138 9.97 2.69 18.94
C ALA A 138 10.43 3.77 17.97
N GLY A 139 11.11 4.80 18.49
CA GLY A 139 11.64 5.89 17.70
C GLY A 139 10.57 6.82 17.12
N LYS A 140 10.89 7.43 15.99
CA LYS A 140 10.05 8.42 15.31
C LYS A 140 10.32 8.41 13.79
N PRO A 141 9.45 9.00 12.96
CA PRO A 141 9.68 9.13 11.53
C PRO A 141 10.91 10.01 11.23
N PHE A 142 11.48 9.85 10.03
CA PHE A 142 12.44 10.82 9.50
C PHE A 142 11.74 12.14 9.18
N THR A 143 12.49 13.22 9.26
CA THR A 143 11.99 14.59 9.09
C THR A 143 12.39 15.16 7.72
N ALA A 144 11.84 16.34 7.36
CA ALA A 144 12.25 17.07 6.16
C ALA A 144 13.76 17.37 6.17
N ALA A 145 14.31 17.80 7.31
CA ALA A 145 15.74 18.07 7.46
C ALA A 145 16.61 16.82 7.21
N ASP A 146 16.12 15.64 7.62
CA ASP A 146 16.81 14.37 7.37
C ASP A 146 16.83 14.03 5.87
N SER A 147 15.72 14.28 5.19
CA SER A 147 15.59 14.06 3.76
C SER A 147 16.44 15.04 2.95
N GLU A 148 16.46 16.33 3.32
CA GLU A 148 17.24 17.37 2.66
C GLU A 148 18.75 17.19 2.85
N SER A 149 19.16 16.75 4.03
CA SER A 149 20.58 16.45 4.31
C SER A 149 21.07 15.14 3.73
N GLY A 150 20.21 14.37 3.05
CA GLY A 150 20.58 13.08 2.45
C GLY A 150 21.05 12.04 3.46
N LEU A 151 20.63 12.15 4.73
CA LEU A 151 21.02 11.20 5.77
C LEU A 151 20.39 9.81 5.50
N PRO A 152 21.20 8.72 5.50
CA PRO A 152 20.71 7.37 5.22
C PRO A 152 19.92 6.83 6.42
N LYS A 153 18.65 7.20 6.50
CA LYS A 153 17.71 6.80 7.53
C LYS A 153 16.68 5.82 7.00
N VAL A 154 16.25 4.91 7.85
CA VAL A 154 15.22 3.91 7.52
C VAL A 154 14.26 3.73 8.67
N VAL A 155 12.98 3.55 8.35
CA VAL A 155 11.95 3.07 9.28
C VAL A 155 11.66 1.62 8.93
N LEU A 156 11.63 0.75 9.93
CA LEU A 156 11.38 -0.68 9.76
C LEU A 156 9.99 -1.06 10.27
N SER A 157 9.38 -2.11 9.69
CA SER A 157 8.25 -2.78 10.30
C SER A 157 8.72 -3.66 11.47
N ALA A 158 7.81 -3.92 12.41
CA ALA A 158 8.10 -4.75 13.59
C ALA A 158 8.57 -6.15 13.25
N SER A 159 8.01 -6.75 12.19
CA SER A 159 8.41 -8.08 11.70
C SER A 159 9.85 -8.09 11.18
N VAL A 160 10.26 -7.07 10.43
CA VAL A 160 11.64 -6.92 9.94
C VAL A 160 12.61 -6.71 11.09
N ALA A 161 12.28 -5.84 12.04
CA ALA A 161 13.12 -5.60 13.22
C ALA A 161 13.33 -6.87 14.04
N ARG A 162 12.26 -7.64 14.30
CA ARG A 162 12.37 -8.95 15.00
C ARG A 162 13.19 -9.97 14.23
N ASN A 163 13.03 -10.04 12.91
CA ASN A 163 13.77 -11.01 12.09
C ASN A 163 15.26 -10.71 12.02
N LEU A 164 15.64 -9.44 11.93
CA LEU A 164 17.04 -9.02 11.83
C LEU A 164 17.74 -9.00 13.19
N PHE A 165 17.08 -8.45 14.21
CA PHE A 165 17.71 -8.14 15.50
C PHE A 165 17.20 -8.98 16.66
N GLY A 166 16.12 -9.78 16.47
CA GLY A 166 15.47 -10.53 17.53
C GLY A 166 14.61 -9.68 18.47
N THR A 167 14.55 -8.36 18.26
CA THR A 167 13.81 -7.40 19.08
C THR A 167 13.19 -6.30 18.21
N VAL A 168 12.19 -5.60 18.74
CA VAL A 168 11.63 -4.39 18.13
C VAL A 168 12.43 -3.13 18.49
N GLU A 169 13.30 -3.18 19.48
CA GLU A 169 14.18 -2.10 19.89
C GLU A 169 15.41 -2.04 18.96
N ALA A 170 15.18 -1.59 17.73
CA ALA A 170 16.21 -1.51 16.71
C ALA A 170 16.66 -0.07 16.41
N VAL A 171 16.10 0.93 17.08
CA VAL A 171 16.43 2.34 16.86
C VAL A 171 17.91 2.61 17.14
N GLY A 172 18.57 3.35 16.26
CA GLY A 172 20.01 3.66 16.33
C GLY A 172 20.92 2.56 15.79
N ARG A 173 20.38 1.37 15.46
CA ARG A 173 21.18 0.30 14.85
C ARG A 173 21.37 0.56 13.36
N THR A 174 22.45 0.00 12.80
CA THR A 174 22.76 0.09 11.38
C THR A 174 22.27 -1.16 10.64
N VAL A 175 21.67 -0.96 9.48
CA VAL A 175 21.31 -2.00 8.52
C VAL A 175 21.92 -1.65 7.16
N GLN A 176 22.21 -2.65 6.37
CA GLN A 176 22.66 -2.47 4.99
C GLN A 176 21.51 -2.70 4.02
N LEU A 177 21.22 -1.71 3.20
CA LEU A 177 20.27 -1.78 2.09
C LEU A 177 21.05 -1.71 0.78
N ASN A 178 21.04 -2.78 0.01
CA ASN A 178 21.80 -2.88 -1.26
C ASN A 178 23.27 -2.43 -1.13
N LEU A 179 23.95 -2.85 -0.04
CA LEU A 179 25.33 -2.52 0.29
C LEU A 179 25.60 -1.09 0.81
N ALA A 180 24.59 -0.27 1.00
CA ALA A 180 24.69 1.03 1.65
C ALA A 180 24.20 0.95 3.10
N ASP A 181 24.90 1.62 4.01
CA ASP A 181 24.57 1.61 5.44
C ASP A 181 23.47 2.66 5.74
N TYR A 182 22.43 2.21 6.44
CA TYR A 182 21.30 3.02 6.89
C TYR A 182 21.12 2.92 8.40
N THR A 183 20.79 4.04 9.04
CA THR A 183 20.46 4.07 10.46
C THR A 183 18.97 3.93 10.67
N VAL A 184 18.56 2.98 11.51
CA VAL A 184 17.16 2.79 11.90
C VAL A 184 16.73 3.93 12.82
N VAL A 185 15.73 4.72 12.41
CA VAL A 185 15.21 5.85 13.20
C VAL A 185 13.87 5.56 13.85
N GLY A 186 13.15 4.57 13.34
CA GLY A 186 11.87 4.18 13.90
C GLY A 186 11.48 2.76 13.55
N VAL A 187 10.63 2.18 14.37
CA VAL A 187 9.99 0.88 14.14
C VAL A 187 8.49 1.07 14.30
N VAL A 188 7.74 0.68 13.26
CA VAL A 188 6.28 0.76 13.21
C VAL A 188 5.65 -0.62 13.31
N LYS A 189 4.38 -0.67 13.72
CA LYS A 189 3.58 -1.91 13.64
C LYS A 189 3.52 -2.40 12.19
N ASP A 190 3.36 -3.71 12.04
CA ASP A 190 3.22 -4.32 10.71
C ASP A 190 1.94 -3.80 10.04
N VAL A 191 2.08 -3.42 8.79
CA VAL A 191 0.99 -2.87 7.96
C VAL A 191 0.38 -3.98 7.12
N SER A 192 -0.93 -3.98 6.99
CA SER A 192 -1.64 -4.91 6.12
C SER A 192 -1.38 -4.60 4.64
N LYS A 193 -1.24 -5.64 3.81
CA LYS A 193 -1.18 -5.50 2.34
C LYS A 193 -2.43 -4.89 1.71
N LEU A 194 -3.51 -4.75 2.46
CA LEU A 194 -4.73 -4.06 2.05
C LEU A 194 -4.55 -2.53 1.99
N ALA A 195 -3.56 -1.99 2.71
CA ALA A 195 -3.16 -0.59 2.66
C ALA A 195 -2.21 -0.35 1.48
N VAL A 196 -2.73 -0.42 0.27
CA VAL A 196 -1.96 -0.51 -0.99
C VAL A 196 -1.03 0.67 -1.21
N SER A 197 -1.40 1.86 -0.76
CA SER A 197 -0.63 3.09 -0.99
C SER A 197 0.44 3.34 0.08
N SER A 198 0.33 2.71 1.23
CA SER A 198 1.23 2.90 2.38
C SER A 198 1.97 1.63 2.79
N TYR A 199 1.57 0.47 2.23
CA TYR A 199 2.19 -0.81 2.57
C TYR A 199 3.65 -0.87 2.11
N ALA A 200 4.52 -1.14 3.07
CA ALA A 200 5.89 -1.62 2.86
C ALA A 200 6.35 -2.37 4.12
N GLN A 201 7.53 -2.95 4.06
CA GLN A 201 8.23 -3.52 5.20
C GLN A 201 9.33 -2.58 5.69
N ILE A 202 9.81 -1.71 4.80
CA ILE A 202 10.75 -0.63 5.12
C ILE A 202 10.39 0.64 4.36
N TRP A 203 10.63 1.80 4.97
CA TRP A 203 10.42 3.12 4.38
C TRP A 203 11.72 3.91 4.43
N ILE A 204 12.10 4.50 3.29
CA ILE A 204 13.32 5.30 3.13
C ILE A 204 13.00 6.65 2.47
N PRO A 205 13.75 7.73 2.75
CA PRO A 205 13.53 9.02 2.11
C PRO A 205 14.00 9.02 0.65
N PHE A 206 13.27 9.72 -0.22
CA PHE A 206 13.53 9.82 -1.66
C PHE A 206 14.92 10.30 -2.06
N ASN A 207 15.55 11.16 -1.27
CA ASN A 207 16.81 11.79 -1.68
C ASN A 207 17.98 10.81 -1.77
N LEU A 208 17.83 9.62 -1.20
CA LEU A 208 18.88 8.59 -1.22
C LEU A 208 18.88 7.74 -2.49
N SER A 209 17.73 7.66 -3.19
CA SER A 209 17.60 6.92 -4.45
C SER A 209 18.29 7.63 -5.63
N LEU A 210 18.40 8.97 -5.60
CA LEU A 210 19.00 9.77 -6.67
C LEU A 210 20.53 9.81 -6.66
N ILE A 211 21.18 9.32 -5.61
CA ILE A 211 22.65 9.34 -5.48
C ILE A 211 23.32 8.14 -6.18
N HIS A 212 22.54 7.18 -6.64
CA HIS A 212 23.02 5.95 -7.28
C HIS A 212 22.80 5.86 -8.80
N ILE A 213 22.71 7.00 -9.49
CA ILE A 213 22.72 7.06 -10.95
C ILE A 213 24.11 7.47 -11.45
#